data_4b9b7e7843478cd61dbc78ee9ce6a285
#
_entry.id   4b9b7e7843478cd61dbc78ee9ce6a285
#
_cell.length_a   1.000
_cell.length_b   1.000
_cell.length_c   1.000
_cell.angle_alpha   90.00
_cell.angle_beta   90.00
_cell.angle_gamma   90.00
#
_symmetry.space_group_name_H-M   'P 1'
#
loop_
_entity.id
_entity.type
_entity.pdbx_description
1 polymer ?
#
loop_
_entity_poly.entity_id
_entity_poly.type
_entity_poly.pdbx_seq_one_letter_code
_entity_poly.pdbx_strand_id
1 'polypeptide(L)'
;MRKMLLMILTIIFAMGLQFVQAQEQAEDARTKNLPAYKKVDGLSGNLSSIGSDTLNNMMTFWGEAFSKMYPNVKVAVEGKGSATAPVALAEGTAQLGPMSRKMKNDEIEAFEKKHGFKPSKISVALDSLAVFVNKDCPIKSLSMPEVDAIFSKGRLREYPSDITTWGQIGVKGEWEKQSISTFGRNSASGTYGYFKEAALKKGDFKDTVKEQAGSAAVVRSITEDKMAMGYSGIGYITSGVKALPLSKDKGSEAFEATYENVVSLKYPLSRKLFVYYVRNPDKPLGNLEKEFLKFVLSKEGQNIAIKDGYFPLTKEEVEKGLADLESK
;
A
#
# COMPACT_ATOMS: atom_id res chain seq x y z
N MET A 1 29.95 -51.89 14.23
CA MET A 1 29.03 -51.32 13.24
C MET A 1 27.77 -50.68 13.86
N ARG A 2 27.01 -51.36 14.74
CA ARG A 2 25.76 -50.81 15.32
C ARG A 2 25.95 -49.54 16.20
N LYS A 3 27.05 -49.39 16.94
CA LYS A 3 27.36 -48.21 17.78
C LYS A 3 27.81 -46.99 16.93
N MET A 4 28.43 -47.21 15.75
CA MET A 4 28.86 -46.15 14.85
C MET A 4 27.66 -45.59 14.06
N LEU A 5 26.68 -46.43 13.74
CA LEU A 5 25.44 -46.00 13.09
C LEU A 5 24.56 -45.12 13.97
N LEU A 6 24.49 -45.45 15.31
CA LEU A 6 23.76 -44.61 16.26
C LEU A 6 24.41 -43.23 16.47
N MET A 7 25.73 -43.15 16.42
CA MET A 7 26.46 -41.90 16.60
C MET A 7 26.30 -40.93 15.37
N ILE A 8 26.20 -41.50 14.17
CA ILE A 8 25.96 -40.74 12.94
C ILE A 8 24.50 -40.23 12.91
N LEU A 9 23.51 -40.99 13.36
CA LEU A 9 22.11 -40.56 13.44
C LEU A 9 21.91 -39.41 14.45
N THR A 10 22.61 -39.43 15.60
CA THR A 10 22.52 -38.36 16.60
C THR A 10 23.17 -37.07 16.12
N ILE A 11 24.26 -37.14 15.33
CA ILE A 11 24.90 -35.93 14.76
C ILE A 11 24.05 -35.30 13.67
N ILE A 12 23.40 -36.09 12.82
CA ILE A 12 22.48 -35.59 11.76
C ILE A 12 21.23 -34.97 12.41
N PHE A 13 20.71 -35.54 13.48
CA PHE A 13 19.55 -34.98 14.18
C PHE A 13 19.91 -33.67 14.93
N ALA A 14 21.09 -33.58 15.51
CA ALA A 14 21.59 -32.35 16.16
C ALA A 14 21.87 -31.23 15.15
N MET A 15 22.43 -31.55 13.97
CA MET A 15 22.62 -30.58 12.89
C MET A 15 21.28 -30.14 12.28
N GLY A 16 20.28 -31.02 12.16
CA GLY A 16 18.93 -30.68 11.70
C GLY A 16 18.23 -29.72 12.64
N LEU A 17 18.38 -29.86 13.96
CA LEU A 17 17.82 -28.96 14.95
C LEU A 17 18.51 -27.58 14.96
N GLN A 18 19.81 -27.49 14.69
CA GLN A 18 20.52 -26.23 14.57
C GLN A 18 20.16 -25.47 13.28
N PHE A 19 19.84 -26.16 12.19
CA PHE A 19 19.37 -25.51 10.96
C PHE A 19 17.92 -24.99 11.07
N VAL A 20 17.08 -25.58 11.91
CA VAL A 20 15.71 -25.10 12.16
C VAL A 20 15.70 -23.88 13.10
N GLN A 21 16.68 -23.72 13.98
CA GLN A 21 16.81 -22.55 14.85
C GLN A 21 17.55 -21.34 14.21
N ALA A 22 18.20 -21.50 13.07
CA ALA A 22 18.98 -20.45 12.41
C ALA A 22 18.15 -19.60 11.40
N GLN A 23 16.83 -19.75 11.32
CA GLN A 23 15.93 -18.80 10.70
C GLN A 23 15.27 -17.87 11.73
N GLU A 24 16.01 -17.36 12.68
CA GLU A 24 15.72 -16.07 13.26
C GLU A 24 15.88 -15.06 12.09
N GLN A 25 14.74 -14.67 11.50
CA GLN A 25 14.73 -13.66 10.43
C GLN A 25 15.45 -12.45 10.98
N ALA A 26 16.56 -12.07 10.35
CA ALA A 26 17.29 -10.86 10.69
C ALA A 26 16.27 -9.71 10.82
N GLU A 27 16.25 -9.10 11.99
CA GLU A 27 15.32 -8.02 12.32
C GLU A 27 15.51 -6.87 11.32
N ASP A 28 14.41 -6.43 10.67
CA ASP A 28 14.50 -5.33 9.71
C ASP A 28 14.93 -4.06 10.44
N ALA A 29 16.03 -3.44 9.97
CA ALA A 29 16.59 -2.25 10.57
C ALA A 29 15.59 -1.08 10.67
N ARG A 30 14.60 -1.03 9.77
CA ARG A 30 13.58 0.02 9.71
C ARG A 30 12.57 -0.06 10.85
N THR A 31 12.35 -1.26 11.42
CA THR A 31 11.39 -1.49 12.53
C THR A 31 12.08 -1.76 13.87
N LYS A 32 13.41 -1.83 13.91
CA LYS A 32 14.20 -2.18 15.10
C LYS A 32 13.83 -1.35 16.34
N ASN A 33 13.58 -0.07 16.17
CA ASN A 33 13.31 0.87 17.26
C ASN A 33 11.81 1.14 17.48
N LEU A 34 10.92 0.39 16.82
CA LEU A 34 9.48 0.50 17.03
C LEU A 34 9.06 -0.27 18.30
N PRO A 35 8.01 0.19 19.00
CA PRO A 35 7.52 -0.51 20.17
C PRO A 35 6.92 -1.86 19.78
N ALA A 36 7.24 -2.90 20.55
CA ALA A 36 6.60 -4.21 20.42
C ALA A 36 5.15 -4.16 20.93
N TYR A 37 4.26 -4.96 20.33
CA TYR A 37 2.89 -5.07 20.80
C TYR A 37 2.83 -5.81 22.14
N LYS A 38 2.16 -5.22 23.11
CA LYS A 38 1.92 -5.84 24.40
C LYS A 38 0.52 -6.41 24.43
N LYS A 39 0.44 -7.75 24.44
CA LYS A 39 -0.84 -8.47 24.50
C LYS A 39 -1.61 -8.11 25.77
N VAL A 40 -2.92 -7.90 25.66
CA VAL A 40 -3.87 -7.70 26.74
C VAL A 40 -4.81 -8.90 26.84
N ASP A 41 -5.40 -9.12 28.00
CA ASP A 41 -6.31 -10.25 28.21
C ASP A 41 -7.75 -9.88 27.88
N GLY A 42 -8.59 -10.90 27.63
CA GLY A 42 -10.03 -10.77 27.53
C GLY A 42 -10.57 -10.19 26.22
N LEU A 43 -9.74 -10.05 25.16
CA LEU A 43 -10.21 -9.58 23.87
C LEU A 43 -11.02 -10.67 23.14
N SER A 44 -12.20 -10.29 22.70
CA SER A 44 -13.10 -11.11 21.87
C SER A 44 -14.01 -10.24 21.02
N GLY A 45 -14.55 -10.78 19.93
CA GLY A 45 -15.51 -10.11 19.08
C GLY A 45 -15.14 -10.14 17.61
N ASN A 46 -15.85 -9.32 16.82
CA ASN A 46 -15.67 -9.26 15.38
C ASN A 46 -15.28 -7.84 14.95
N LEU A 47 -14.32 -7.74 14.05
CA LEU A 47 -13.98 -6.51 13.34
C LEU A 47 -14.30 -6.68 11.86
N SER A 48 -14.97 -5.71 11.27
CA SER A 48 -15.20 -5.60 9.84
C SER A 48 -14.36 -4.46 9.28
N SER A 49 -13.62 -4.75 8.22
CA SER A 49 -12.78 -3.81 7.48
C SER A 49 -13.26 -3.73 6.04
N ILE A 50 -13.78 -2.58 5.62
CA ILE A 50 -14.28 -2.35 4.26
C ILE A 50 -13.59 -1.12 3.68
N GLY A 51 -12.91 -1.26 2.53
CA GLY A 51 -12.25 -0.11 1.93
C GLY A 51 -11.27 -0.45 0.81
N SER A 52 -10.09 0.09 0.90
CA SER A 52 -9.07 0.07 -0.15
C SER A 52 -8.60 -1.32 -0.53
N ASP A 53 -8.69 -1.67 -1.82
CA ASP A 53 -8.03 -2.84 -2.40
C ASP A 53 -6.50 -2.78 -2.23
N THR A 54 -5.90 -1.60 -2.28
CA THR A 54 -4.45 -1.44 -2.06
C THR A 54 -3.98 -2.02 -0.72
N LEU A 55 -4.79 -1.89 0.33
CA LEU A 55 -4.48 -2.40 1.67
C LEU A 55 -5.07 -3.80 1.92
N ASN A 56 -5.76 -4.40 0.95
CA ASN A 56 -6.52 -5.63 1.19
C ASN A 56 -5.68 -6.77 1.76
N ASN A 57 -4.52 -7.06 1.14
CA ASN A 57 -3.63 -8.11 1.61
C ASN A 57 -3.06 -7.79 3.00
N MET A 58 -2.58 -6.56 3.18
CA MET A 58 -1.99 -6.10 4.43
C MET A 58 -3.00 -6.17 5.59
N MET A 59 -4.26 -5.70 5.37
CA MET A 59 -5.34 -5.83 6.34
C MET A 59 -5.67 -7.29 6.66
N THR A 60 -5.64 -8.17 5.66
CA THR A 60 -5.84 -9.61 5.86
C THR A 60 -4.72 -10.21 6.71
N PHE A 61 -3.46 -9.91 6.41
CA PHE A 61 -2.32 -10.42 7.19
C PHE A 61 -2.30 -9.89 8.62
N TRP A 62 -2.63 -8.62 8.84
CA TRP A 62 -2.82 -8.08 10.19
C TRP A 62 -3.96 -8.78 10.92
N GLY A 63 -5.10 -8.99 10.26
CA GLY A 63 -6.25 -9.69 10.82
C GLY A 63 -5.92 -11.14 11.21
N GLU A 64 -5.24 -11.87 10.35
CA GLU A 64 -4.80 -13.25 10.63
C GLU A 64 -3.80 -13.31 11.78
N ALA A 65 -2.80 -12.43 11.81
CA ALA A 65 -1.81 -12.37 12.88
C ALA A 65 -2.46 -12.00 14.22
N PHE A 66 -3.40 -11.05 14.22
CA PHE A 66 -4.14 -10.64 15.41
C PHE A 66 -5.07 -11.76 15.92
N SER A 67 -5.78 -12.45 15.03
CA SER A 67 -6.64 -13.58 15.38
C SER A 67 -5.85 -14.79 15.93
N LYS A 68 -4.60 -14.99 15.47
CA LYS A 68 -3.69 -16.00 16.09
C LYS A 68 -3.33 -15.67 17.54
N MET A 69 -3.18 -14.38 17.86
CA MET A 69 -2.94 -13.94 19.25
C MET A 69 -4.20 -13.99 20.11
N TYR A 70 -5.36 -13.73 19.50
CA TYR A 70 -6.66 -13.65 20.14
C TYR A 70 -7.66 -14.58 19.45
N PRO A 71 -7.72 -15.88 19.81
CA PRO A 71 -8.56 -16.87 19.10
C PRO A 71 -10.06 -16.56 19.09
N ASN A 72 -10.53 -15.73 20.03
CA ASN A 72 -11.92 -15.29 20.12
C ASN A 72 -12.19 -14.01 19.31
N VAL A 73 -11.22 -13.51 18.54
CA VAL A 73 -11.36 -12.34 17.65
C VAL A 73 -11.39 -12.80 16.20
N LYS A 74 -12.36 -12.30 15.44
CA LYS A 74 -12.46 -12.49 13.99
C LYS A 74 -12.35 -11.15 13.28
N VAL A 75 -11.54 -11.10 12.22
CA VAL A 75 -11.38 -9.92 11.37
C VAL A 75 -11.81 -10.26 9.96
N ALA A 76 -12.87 -9.63 9.49
CA ALA A 76 -13.34 -9.77 8.11
C ALA A 76 -12.84 -8.58 7.27
N VAL A 77 -12.34 -8.85 6.06
CA VAL A 77 -11.72 -7.84 5.19
C VAL A 77 -12.37 -7.85 3.81
N GLU A 78 -12.78 -6.67 3.33
CA GLU A 78 -13.30 -6.46 1.98
C GLU A 78 -12.59 -5.28 1.29
N GLY A 79 -11.84 -5.58 0.22
CA GLY A 79 -11.06 -4.62 -0.57
C GLY A 79 -11.80 -4.11 -1.81
N LYS A 80 -12.89 -3.36 -1.64
CA LYS A 80 -13.74 -2.88 -2.76
C LYS A 80 -13.38 -1.49 -3.30
N GLY A 81 -12.36 -0.86 -2.76
CA GLY A 81 -11.91 0.49 -3.11
C GLY A 81 -12.13 1.49 -1.99
N SER A 82 -11.26 2.51 -1.90
CA SER A 82 -11.32 3.50 -0.80
C SER A 82 -12.65 4.26 -0.70
N ALA A 83 -13.40 4.39 -1.80
CA ALA A 83 -14.69 5.07 -1.78
C ALA A 83 -15.78 4.32 -0.99
N THR A 84 -15.60 3.03 -0.70
CA THR A 84 -16.55 2.26 0.11
C THR A 84 -16.37 2.45 1.61
N ALA A 85 -15.18 2.85 2.05
CA ALA A 85 -14.86 3.02 3.47
C ALA A 85 -15.72 4.10 4.17
N PRO A 86 -15.89 5.33 3.63
CA PRO A 86 -16.71 6.35 4.28
C PRO A 86 -18.15 5.93 4.51
N VAL A 87 -18.74 5.26 3.52
CA VAL A 87 -20.13 4.77 3.59
C VAL A 87 -20.24 3.65 4.63
N ALA A 88 -19.34 2.67 4.60
CA ALA A 88 -19.36 1.54 5.52
C ALA A 88 -19.18 1.99 6.99
N LEU A 89 -18.27 2.94 7.23
CA LEU A 89 -18.07 3.54 8.56
C LEU A 89 -19.31 4.33 9.01
N ALA A 90 -19.89 5.13 8.11
CA ALA A 90 -21.09 5.91 8.43
C ALA A 90 -22.31 5.02 8.71
N GLU A 91 -22.48 3.92 7.97
CA GLU A 91 -23.57 2.94 8.19
C GLU A 91 -23.30 1.97 9.35
N GLY A 92 -22.10 1.97 9.94
CA GLY A 92 -21.71 1.05 11.01
C GLY A 92 -21.53 -0.40 10.54
N THR A 93 -21.46 -0.64 9.24
CA THR A 93 -21.20 -1.97 8.65
C THR A 93 -19.74 -2.37 8.72
N ALA A 94 -18.84 -1.42 8.95
CA ALA A 94 -17.44 -1.64 9.25
C ALA A 94 -16.99 -0.77 10.42
N GLN A 95 -16.05 -1.27 11.20
CA GLN A 95 -15.34 -0.56 12.26
C GLN A 95 -14.05 0.08 11.73
N LEU A 96 -13.48 -0.50 10.68
CA LEU A 96 -12.21 -0.10 10.07
C LEU A 96 -12.41 0.22 8.59
N GLY A 97 -11.97 1.39 8.16
CA GLY A 97 -12.05 1.88 6.79
C GLY A 97 -10.66 2.13 6.21
N PRO A 98 -9.95 1.10 5.68
CA PRO A 98 -8.66 1.30 5.04
C PRO A 98 -8.79 2.15 3.77
N MET A 99 -7.92 3.16 3.61
CA MET A 99 -7.92 4.06 2.48
C MET A 99 -6.51 4.35 1.97
N SER A 100 -6.33 4.32 0.66
CA SER A 100 -5.07 4.65 -0.03
C SER A 100 -5.02 6.10 -0.56
N ARG A 101 -5.93 6.93 -0.08
CA ARG A 101 -5.98 8.39 -0.17
C ARG A 101 -6.61 8.95 1.10
N LYS A 102 -6.50 10.25 1.30
CA LYS A 102 -7.33 10.90 2.33
C LYS A 102 -8.81 10.81 1.94
N MET A 103 -9.68 10.76 2.96
CA MET A 103 -11.11 10.94 2.78
C MET A 103 -11.37 12.33 2.21
N LYS A 104 -12.27 12.44 1.23
CA LYS A 104 -12.64 13.72 0.63
C LYS A 104 -13.50 14.55 1.58
N ASN A 105 -13.61 15.84 1.33
CA ASN A 105 -14.40 16.72 2.19
C ASN A 105 -15.89 16.33 2.21
N ASP A 106 -16.46 16.03 1.04
CA ASP A 106 -17.84 15.56 0.91
C ASP A 106 -18.09 14.23 1.67
N GLU A 107 -17.11 13.32 1.67
CA GLU A 107 -17.17 12.06 2.43
C GLU A 107 -17.10 12.32 3.94
N ILE A 108 -16.27 13.28 4.39
CA ILE A 108 -16.18 13.68 5.81
C ILE A 108 -17.46 14.37 6.26
N GLU A 109 -17.99 15.29 5.46
CA GLU A 109 -19.23 16.02 5.76
C GLU A 109 -20.44 15.07 5.86
N ALA A 110 -20.53 14.08 4.96
CA ALA A 110 -21.57 13.06 5.01
C ALA A 110 -21.49 12.21 6.29
N PHE A 111 -20.28 11.83 6.70
CA PHE A 111 -20.04 11.12 7.96
C PHE A 111 -20.40 11.99 9.16
N GLU A 112 -19.93 13.25 9.20
CA GLU A 112 -20.17 14.19 10.29
C GLU A 112 -21.65 14.51 10.46
N LYS A 113 -22.39 14.66 9.35
CA LYS A 113 -23.85 14.85 9.37
C LYS A 113 -24.58 13.69 10.06
N LYS A 114 -24.06 12.46 9.91
CA LYS A 114 -24.69 11.26 10.49
C LYS A 114 -24.32 11.05 11.96
N HIS A 115 -23.07 11.32 12.32
CA HIS A 115 -22.53 10.99 13.64
C HIS A 115 -22.41 12.19 14.60
N GLY A 116 -22.46 13.43 14.10
CA GLY A 116 -22.24 14.65 14.89
C GLY A 116 -20.76 14.96 15.15
N PHE A 117 -19.84 14.14 14.61
CA PHE A 117 -18.38 14.33 14.74
C PHE A 117 -17.67 13.76 13.51
N LYS A 118 -16.40 14.18 13.29
CA LYS A 118 -15.58 13.72 12.15
C LYS A 118 -15.00 12.33 12.39
N PRO A 119 -14.78 11.53 11.32
CA PRO A 119 -14.10 10.24 11.44
C PRO A 119 -12.64 10.46 11.88
N SER A 120 -12.15 9.57 12.74
CA SER A 120 -10.74 9.51 13.12
C SER A 120 -9.94 8.70 12.13
N LYS A 121 -8.62 8.92 12.07
CA LYS A 121 -7.71 8.15 11.21
C LYS A 121 -6.33 8.04 11.82
N ILE A 122 -5.66 6.95 11.49
CA ILE A 122 -4.21 6.82 11.67
C ILE A 122 -3.54 6.49 10.33
N SER A 123 -2.26 6.90 10.19
CA SER A 123 -1.39 6.34 9.14
C SER A 123 -0.96 4.95 9.57
N VAL A 124 -0.93 4.00 8.62
CA VAL A 124 -0.62 2.59 8.93
C VAL A 124 0.56 2.03 8.16
N ALA A 125 0.91 2.64 7.03
CA ALA A 125 2.10 2.31 6.23
C ALA A 125 2.43 3.47 5.29
N LEU A 126 3.65 3.44 4.73
CA LEU A 126 4.05 4.29 3.62
C LEU A 126 4.01 3.48 2.32
N ASP A 127 3.66 4.14 1.23
CA ASP A 127 3.57 3.56 -0.11
C ASP A 127 4.20 4.50 -1.14
N SER A 128 4.82 3.94 -2.15
CA SER A 128 5.07 4.62 -3.40
C SER A 128 4.04 4.14 -4.42
N LEU A 129 3.25 5.07 -4.93
CA LEU A 129 2.41 4.77 -6.08
C LEU A 129 3.32 4.65 -7.29
N ALA A 130 3.68 3.42 -7.64
CA ALA A 130 4.65 3.17 -8.70
C ALA A 130 4.00 3.23 -10.09
N VAL A 131 4.72 3.80 -11.05
CA VAL A 131 4.45 3.61 -12.47
C VAL A 131 5.21 2.37 -12.91
N PHE A 132 4.47 1.34 -13.29
CA PHE A 132 5.00 0.07 -13.72
C PHE A 132 5.03 -0.06 -15.24
N VAL A 133 6.05 -0.73 -15.72
CA VAL A 133 6.15 -1.23 -17.09
C VAL A 133 6.52 -2.71 -17.08
N ASN A 134 6.34 -3.40 -18.21
CA ASN A 134 6.83 -4.78 -18.35
C ASN A 134 8.34 -4.84 -18.06
N LYS A 135 8.79 -5.94 -17.45
CA LYS A 135 10.20 -6.12 -17.04
C LYS A 135 11.20 -5.93 -18.19
N ASP A 136 10.79 -6.26 -19.42
CA ASP A 136 11.62 -6.22 -20.63
C ASP A 136 11.61 -4.82 -21.30
N CYS A 137 10.81 -3.88 -20.83
CA CYS A 137 10.75 -2.52 -21.36
C CYS A 137 12.10 -1.79 -21.16
N PRO A 138 12.72 -1.23 -22.22
CA PRO A 138 14.05 -0.63 -22.10
C PRO A 138 14.07 0.76 -21.47
N ILE A 139 12.90 1.36 -21.18
CA ILE A 139 12.83 2.69 -20.56
C ILE A 139 13.47 2.69 -19.16
N LYS A 140 14.18 3.77 -18.84
CA LYS A 140 14.91 3.89 -17.57
C LYS A 140 14.20 4.71 -16.51
N SER A 141 13.48 5.76 -16.91
CA SER A 141 12.78 6.68 -16.00
C SER A 141 11.73 7.47 -16.75
N LEU A 142 10.85 8.15 -16.02
CA LEU A 142 9.91 9.15 -16.54
C LEU A 142 9.92 10.39 -15.65
N SER A 143 9.65 11.55 -16.25
CA SER A 143 9.29 12.75 -15.51
C SER A 143 7.78 12.80 -15.25
N MET A 144 7.37 13.53 -14.22
CA MET A 144 5.95 13.72 -13.93
C MET A 144 5.18 14.40 -15.07
N PRO A 145 5.74 15.36 -15.84
CA PRO A 145 5.11 15.86 -17.07
C PRO A 145 4.90 14.77 -18.15
N GLU A 146 5.84 13.83 -18.31
CA GLU A 146 5.66 12.70 -19.23
C GLU A 146 4.58 11.75 -18.75
N VAL A 147 4.54 11.44 -17.44
CA VAL A 147 3.46 10.62 -16.85
C VAL A 147 2.10 11.27 -17.10
N ASP A 148 1.96 12.57 -16.87
CA ASP A 148 0.73 13.30 -17.15
C ASP A 148 0.36 13.23 -18.65
N ALA A 149 1.31 13.45 -19.55
CA ALA A 149 1.07 13.40 -21.00
C ALA A 149 0.70 12.00 -21.52
N ILE A 150 1.13 10.92 -20.81
CA ILE A 150 0.74 9.55 -21.15
C ILE A 150 -0.68 9.25 -20.70
N PHE A 151 -1.07 9.68 -19.48
CA PHE A 151 -2.32 9.23 -18.84
C PHE A 151 -3.46 10.23 -18.93
N SER A 152 -3.21 11.58 -19.09
CA SER A 152 -4.27 12.60 -19.04
C SER A 152 -4.64 13.17 -20.40
N LYS A 153 -5.88 13.65 -20.49
CA LYS A 153 -6.38 14.42 -21.63
C LYS A 153 -5.80 15.84 -21.66
N GLY A 154 -5.60 16.43 -20.47
CA GLY A 154 -5.35 17.86 -20.31
C GLY A 154 -3.88 18.26 -20.29
N ARG A 155 -2.96 17.34 -19.99
CA ARG A 155 -1.53 17.63 -19.82
C ARG A 155 -1.25 18.85 -18.94
N LEU A 156 -1.89 18.88 -17.77
CA LEU A 156 -1.82 20.02 -16.84
C LEU A 156 -0.43 20.23 -16.22
N ARG A 157 0.54 19.34 -16.52
CA ARG A 157 1.96 19.50 -16.23
C ARG A 157 2.77 20.06 -17.41
N GLU A 158 2.06 20.61 -18.41
CA GLU A 158 2.64 21.41 -19.49
C GLU A 158 3.60 20.65 -20.41
N TYR A 159 3.45 19.32 -20.54
CA TYR A 159 4.18 18.61 -21.58
C TYR A 159 3.66 19.03 -22.96
N PRO A 160 4.55 19.28 -23.95
CA PRO A 160 4.17 19.97 -25.19
C PRO A 160 3.12 19.25 -26.03
N SER A 161 3.11 17.91 -26.02
CA SER A 161 2.23 17.09 -26.85
C SER A 161 1.76 15.83 -26.11
N ASP A 162 0.75 15.17 -26.63
CA ASP A 162 0.36 13.84 -26.17
C ASP A 162 1.48 12.83 -26.39
N ILE A 163 1.61 11.94 -25.44
CA ILE A 163 2.46 10.76 -25.54
C ILE A 163 1.57 9.54 -25.71
N THR A 164 1.73 8.86 -26.85
CA THR A 164 0.97 7.66 -27.20
C THR A 164 1.88 6.51 -27.64
N THR A 165 3.13 6.80 -28.00
CA THR A 165 4.12 5.80 -28.43
C THR A 165 5.38 5.86 -27.59
N TRP A 166 6.07 4.73 -27.54
CA TRP A 166 7.32 4.59 -26.80
C TRP A 166 8.45 5.48 -27.36
N GLY A 167 8.46 5.74 -28.68
CA GLY A 167 9.45 6.62 -29.31
C GLY A 167 9.38 8.06 -28.84
N GLN A 168 8.19 8.57 -28.49
CA GLN A 168 8.00 9.94 -27.99
C GLN A 168 8.67 10.19 -26.62
N ILE A 169 8.97 9.11 -25.88
CA ILE A 169 9.71 9.15 -24.60
C ILE A 169 11.13 8.60 -24.73
N GLY A 170 11.66 8.56 -25.97
CA GLY A 170 13.06 8.25 -26.23
C GLY A 170 13.41 6.78 -26.35
N VAL A 171 12.43 5.87 -26.30
CA VAL A 171 12.68 4.45 -26.54
C VAL A 171 12.91 4.20 -28.03
N LYS A 172 13.95 3.45 -28.38
CA LYS A 172 14.39 3.20 -29.75
C LYS A 172 14.20 1.73 -30.17
N GLY A 173 14.48 1.44 -31.46
CA GLY A 173 14.41 0.09 -32.03
C GLY A 173 12.98 -0.39 -32.24
N GLU A 174 12.73 -1.64 -31.92
CA GLU A 174 11.41 -2.29 -32.11
C GLU A 174 10.27 -1.62 -31.34
N TRP A 175 10.57 -0.91 -30.27
CA TRP A 175 9.62 -0.20 -29.42
C TRP A 175 9.22 1.17 -29.97
N GLU A 176 10.04 1.79 -30.82
CA GLU A 176 9.92 3.20 -31.20
C GLU A 176 8.54 3.57 -31.75
N LYS A 177 7.99 2.74 -32.61
CA LYS A 177 6.70 2.97 -33.26
C LYS A 177 5.51 2.31 -32.52
N GLN A 178 5.78 1.56 -31.46
CA GLN A 178 4.73 0.87 -30.71
C GLN A 178 3.95 1.81 -29.84
N SER A 179 2.63 1.61 -29.81
CA SER A 179 1.73 2.35 -28.90
C SER A 179 1.90 1.87 -27.47
N ILE A 180 1.75 2.79 -26.51
CA ILE A 180 1.73 2.48 -25.09
C ILE A 180 0.32 2.02 -24.71
N SER A 181 0.16 0.77 -24.27
CA SER A 181 -1.07 0.27 -23.64
C SER A 181 -1.15 0.76 -22.20
N THR A 182 -2.08 1.64 -21.86
CA THR A 182 -2.19 2.21 -20.50
C THR A 182 -3.21 1.47 -19.65
N PHE A 183 -2.82 1.13 -18.42
CA PHE A 183 -3.68 0.47 -17.43
C PHE A 183 -3.76 1.29 -16.14
N GLY A 184 -4.96 1.39 -15.60
CA GLY A 184 -5.20 2.12 -14.36
C GLY A 184 -6.26 1.44 -13.49
N ARG A 185 -6.74 2.14 -12.48
CA ARG A 185 -7.78 1.69 -11.57
C ARG A 185 -9.09 2.38 -11.90
N ASN A 186 -10.20 1.79 -11.48
CA ASN A 186 -11.52 2.42 -11.57
C ASN A 186 -11.72 3.54 -10.53
N SER A 187 -12.78 4.32 -10.68
CA SER A 187 -13.06 5.51 -9.86
C SER A 187 -13.35 5.23 -8.37
N ALA A 188 -13.71 4.00 -7.99
CA ALA A 188 -13.88 3.60 -6.58
C ALA A 188 -12.52 3.47 -5.86
N SER A 189 -11.43 3.30 -6.61
CA SER A 189 -10.08 3.14 -6.07
C SER A 189 -9.54 4.45 -5.50
N GLY A 190 -8.97 4.37 -4.28
CA GLY A 190 -8.19 5.48 -3.73
C GLY A 190 -6.90 5.74 -4.51
N THR A 191 -6.33 4.70 -5.11
CA THR A 191 -5.15 4.80 -5.98
C THR A 191 -5.46 5.58 -7.26
N TYR A 192 -6.64 5.37 -7.87
CA TYR A 192 -7.14 6.22 -8.95
C TYR A 192 -7.22 7.69 -8.51
N GLY A 193 -7.88 7.95 -7.38
CA GLY A 193 -8.05 9.32 -6.88
C GLY A 193 -6.72 10.01 -6.56
N TYR A 194 -5.80 9.30 -5.92
CA TYR A 194 -4.47 9.84 -5.61
C TYR A 194 -3.65 10.09 -6.89
N PHE A 195 -3.64 9.17 -7.85
CA PHE A 195 -2.93 9.36 -9.11
C PHE A 195 -3.51 10.55 -9.90
N LYS A 196 -4.84 10.67 -9.97
CA LYS A 196 -5.51 11.83 -10.60
C LYS A 196 -5.05 13.14 -9.96
N GLU A 197 -4.98 13.20 -8.63
CA GLU A 197 -4.56 14.40 -7.91
C GLU A 197 -3.06 14.66 -8.04
N ALA A 198 -2.23 13.69 -7.71
CA ALA A 198 -0.79 13.87 -7.58
C ALA A 198 -0.06 13.81 -8.93
N ALA A 199 -0.44 12.93 -9.85
CA ALA A 199 0.21 12.79 -11.14
C ALA A 199 -0.38 13.72 -12.20
N LEU A 200 -1.71 13.83 -12.28
CA LEU A 200 -2.42 14.53 -13.34
C LEU A 200 -2.92 15.93 -12.94
N LYS A 201 -2.54 16.47 -11.76
CA LYS A 201 -3.04 17.76 -11.25
C LYS A 201 -4.58 17.90 -11.33
N LYS A 202 -5.29 16.80 -11.01
CA LYS A 202 -6.75 16.64 -11.11
C LYS A 202 -7.30 16.61 -12.56
N GLY A 203 -6.45 16.52 -13.57
CA GLY A 203 -6.84 16.33 -14.96
C GLY A 203 -7.55 15.00 -15.19
N ASP A 204 -8.38 14.93 -16.24
CA ASP A 204 -9.09 13.71 -16.59
C ASP A 204 -8.19 12.71 -17.29
N PHE A 205 -8.38 11.43 -16.97
CA PHE A 205 -7.70 10.34 -17.68
C PHE A 205 -8.13 10.32 -19.16
N LYS A 206 -7.22 9.84 -20.02
CA LYS A 206 -7.57 9.49 -21.40
C LYS A 206 -8.57 8.33 -21.41
N ASP A 207 -9.46 8.32 -22.41
CA ASP A 207 -10.43 7.22 -22.58
C ASP A 207 -9.76 5.89 -22.96
N THR A 208 -8.48 5.93 -23.39
CA THR A 208 -7.66 4.78 -23.71
C THR A 208 -7.08 4.08 -22.49
N VAL A 209 -7.16 4.68 -21.29
CA VAL A 209 -6.70 4.04 -20.06
C VAL A 209 -7.65 2.90 -19.67
N LYS A 210 -7.16 1.67 -19.73
CA LYS A 210 -7.94 0.46 -19.42
C LYS A 210 -8.10 0.33 -17.91
N GLU A 211 -9.29 0.52 -17.41
CA GLU A 211 -9.60 0.43 -15.98
C GLU A 211 -9.58 -1.01 -15.48
N GLN A 212 -8.93 -1.23 -14.35
CA GLN A 212 -8.85 -2.51 -13.65
C GLN A 212 -9.53 -2.42 -12.26
N ALA A 213 -10.20 -3.48 -11.86
CA ALA A 213 -10.89 -3.54 -10.57
C ALA A 213 -9.92 -3.55 -9.38
N GLY A 214 -8.74 -4.18 -9.52
CA GLY A 214 -7.76 -4.36 -8.44
C GLY A 214 -6.33 -4.05 -8.85
N SER A 215 -5.49 -3.84 -7.85
CA SER A 215 -4.05 -3.57 -8.00
C SER A 215 -3.32 -4.75 -8.67
N ALA A 216 -3.62 -5.97 -8.26
CA ALA A 216 -3.07 -7.18 -8.87
C ALA A 216 -3.44 -7.33 -10.35
N ALA A 217 -4.65 -6.91 -10.74
CA ALA A 217 -5.10 -6.96 -12.14
C ALA A 217 -4.31 -5.99 -13.03
N VAL A 218 -3.98 -4.78 -12.53
CA VAL A 218 -3.08 -3.85 -13.24
C VAL A 218 -1.72 -4.49 -13.49
N VAL A 219 -1.08 -5.02 -12.45
CA VAL A 219 0.26 -5.62 -12.55
C VAL A 219 0.26 -6.83 -13.48
N ARG A 220 -0.78 -7.68 -13.43
CA ARG A 220 -0.93 -8.81 -14.34
C ARG A 220 -1.05 -8.34 -15.79
N SER A 221 -1.89 -7.35 -16.08
CA SER A 221 -2.04 -6.81 -17.45
C SER A 221 -0.72 -6.28 -18.00
N ILE A 222 0.11 -5.65 -17.17
CA ILE A 222 1.44 -5.16 -17.57
C ILE A 222 2.42 -6.32 -17.79
N THR A 223 2.31 -7.40 -17.01
CA THR A 223 3.13 -8.60 -17.20
C THR A 223 2.82 -9.29 -18.52
N GLU A 224 1.54 -9.35 -18.90
CA GLU A 224 1.05 -10.05 -20.10
C GLU A 224 1.26 -9.23 -21.41
N ASP A 225 1.26 -7.90 -21.31
CA ASP A 225 1.44 -6.98 -22.46
C ASP A 225 2.80 -6.25 -22.34
N LYS A 226 3.76 -6.60 -23.20
CA LYS A 226 5.09 -5.97 -23.21
C LYS A 226 5.03 -4.46 -23.43
N MET A 227 4.04 -3.98 -24.18
CA MET A 227 3.86 -2.55 -24.50
C MET A 227 3.04 -1.81 -23.44
N ALA A 228 2.77 -2.45 -22.31
CA ALA A 228 1.95 -1.88 -21.26
C ALA A 228 2.72 -0.98 -20.30
N MET A 229 2.01 0.04 -19.83
CA MET A 229 2.35 0.91 -18.71
C MET A 229 1.12 1.08 -17.81
N GLY A 230 1.31 1.11 -16.51
CA GLY A 230 0.20 1.34 -15.58
C GLY A 230 0.70 1.78 -14.22
N TYR A 231 -0.24 2.02 -13.28
CA TYR A 231 0.10 2.44 -11.93
C TYR A 231 -0.58 1.59 -10.87
N SER A 232 0.17 1.28 -9.83
CA SER A 232 -0.31 0.53 -8.65
C SER A 232 0.56 0.81 -7.43
N GLY A 233 0.11 0.44 -6.22
CA GLY A 233 0.96 0.47 -5.03
C GLY A 233 2.17 -0.46 -5.18
N ILE A 234 3.31 -0.04 -4.60
CA ILE A 234 4.58 -0.78 -4.73
C ILE A 234 4.48 -2.21 -4.19
N GLY A 235 3.65 -2.45 -3.18
CA GLY A 235 3.43 -3.78 -2.61
C GLY A 235 2.92 -4.84 -3.60
N TYR A 236 2.44 -4.43 -4.76
CA TYR A 236 1.98 -5.37 -5.80
C TYR A 236 3.06 -5.68 -6.86
N ILE A 237 4.30 -5.24 -6.68
CA ILE A 237 5.39 -5.54 -7.61
C ILE A 237 5.62 -7.04 -7.72
N THR A 238 5.83 -7.52 -8.96
CA THR A 238 6.17 -8.91 -9.27
C THR A 238 7.39 -8.96 -10.18
N SER A 239 7.96 -10.15 -10.38
CA SER A 239 9.08 -10.35 -11.31
C SER A 239 8.75 -10.08 -12.78
N GLY A 240 7.46 -9.95 -13.14
CA GLY A 240 7.01 -9.63 -14.49
C GLY A 240 7.00 -8.15 -14.84
N VAL A 241 7.18 -7.27 -13.85
CA VAL A 241 7.15 -5.81 -14.01
C VAL A 241 8.34 -5.16 -13.33
N LYS A 242 8.61 -3.90 -13.70
CA LYS A 242 9.53 -3.03 -12.97
C LYS A 242 8.87 -1.69 -12.68
N ALA A 243 9.15 -1.14 -11.50
CA ALA A 243 8.78 0.21 -11.12
C ALA A 243 9.78 1.20 -11.74
N LEU A 244 9.27 2.26 -12.35
CA LEU A 244 10.14 3.28 -12.96
C LEU A 244 10.59 4.31 -11.91
N PRO A 245 11.87 4.69 -11.92
CA PRO A 245 12.33 5.92 -11.30
C PRO A 245 11.56 7.12 -11.88
N LEU A 246 11.13 8.04 -11.01
CA LEU A 246 10.39 9.22 -11.41
C LEU A 246 11.15 10.49 -11.04
N SER A 247 11.16 11.47 -11.94
CA SER A 247 11.63 12.82 -11.67
C SER A 247 10.47 13.81 -11.59
N LYS A 248 10.64 14.87 -10.79
CA LYS A 248 9.63 15.91 -10.65
C LYS A 248 9.41 16.65 -11.96
N ASP A 249 10.48 17.00 -12.66
CA ASP A 249 10.46 17.76 -13.90
C ASP A 249 11.38 17.08 -14.94
N LYS A 250 11.19 17.40 -16.22
CA LYS A 250 12.04 16.89 -17.29
C LYS A 250 13.47 17.39 -17.12
N GLY A 251 14.44 16.46 -17.15
CA GLY A 251 15.85 16.77 -16.93
C GLY A 251 16.29 16.84 -15.48
N SER A 252 15.37 16.75 -14.52
CA SER A 252 15.68 16.60 -13.10
C SER A 252 16.10 15.16 -12.78
N GLU A 253 16.78 14.99 -11.65
CA GLU A 253 17.14 13.66 -11.11
C GLU A 253 15.88 12.81 -10.89
N ALA A 254 15.94 11.58 -11.36
CA ALA A 254 14.87 10.59 -11.16
C ALA A 254 15.21 9.70 -9.96
N PHE A 255 14.23 9.50 -9.07
CA PHE A 255 14.36 8.72 -7.85
C PHE A 255 13.62 7.41 -7.97
N GLU A 256 14.23 6.33 -7.50
CA GLU A 256 13.59 5.03 -7.35
C GLU A 256 12.56 5.03 -6.22
N ALA A 257 11.59 4.13 -6.32
CA ALA A 257 10.55 3.93 -5.31
C ALA A 257 11.07 3.17 -4.08
N THR A 258 12.13 3.69 -3.42
CA THR A 258 12.73 3.09 -2.21
C THR A 258 12.17 3.72 -0.93
N TYR A 259 12.38 3.06 0.21
CA TYR A 259 11.97 3.57 1.52
C TYR A 259 12.54 4.97 1.79
N GLU A 260 13.85 5.17 1.56
CA GLU A 260 14.54 6.43 1.80
C GLU A 260 13.98 7.57 0.95
N ASN A 261 13.69 7.28 -0.32
CA ASN A 261 13.12 8.25 -1.25
C ASN A 261 11.65 8.56 -0.95
N VAL A 262 10.92 7.61 -0.36
CA VAL A 262 9.53 7.82 0.07
C VAL A 262 9.48 8.64 1.36
N VAL A 263 10.29 8.32 2.36
CA VAL A 263 10.35 9.07 3.64
C VAL A 263 10.84 10.49 3.40
N SER A 264 11.84 10.69 2.56
CA SER A 264 12.37 12.02 2.21
C SER A 264 11.53 12.78 1.18
N LEU A 265 10.42 12.20 0.68
CA LEU A 265 9.54 12.76 -0.35
C LEU A 265 10.26 13.09 -1.68
N LYS A 266 11.38 12.46 -1.95
CA LYS A 266 12.11 12.57 -3.22
C LYS A 266 11.39 11.84 -4.34
N TYR A 267 10.78 10.67 -4.05
CA TYR A 267 9.93 9.99 -5.03
C TYR A 267 8.60 10.75 -5.16
N PRO A 268 8.24 11.27 -6.35
CA PRO A 268 7.13 12.22 -6.50
C PRO A 268 5.74 11.69 -6.13
N LEU A 269 5.55 10.37 -6.21
CA LEU A 269 4.28 9.72 -5.89
C LEU A 269 4.31 8.97 -4.55
N SER A 270 5.07 9.49 -3.59
CA SER A 270 5.07 9.01 -2.20
C SER A 270 3.76 9.32 -1.50
N ARG A 271 3.19 8.36 -0.78
CA ARG A 271 1.93 8.58 -0.02
C ARG A 271 1.90 7.78 1.27
N LYS A 272 1.02 8.21 2.18
CA LYS A 272 0.60 7.44 3.36
C LYS A 272 -0.64 6.61 3.04
N LEU A 273 -0.70 5.44 3.65
CA LEU A 273 -1.90 4.61 3.71
C LEU A 273 -2.55 4.82 5.08
N PHE A 274 -3.87 4.83 5.11
CA PHE A 274 -4.64 5.18 6.30
C PHE A 274 -5.63 4.08 6.66
N VAL A 275 -5.94 3.96 7.95
CA VAL A 275 -7.16 3.33 8.44
C VAL A 275 -8.00 4.40 9.14
N TYR A 276 -9.21 4.61 8.63
CA TYR A 276 -10.22 5.43 9.27
C TYR A 276 -11.07 4.57 10.21
N TYR A 277 -11.56 5.16 11.28
CA TYR A 277 -12.39 4.50 12.27
C TYR A 277 -13.35 5.47 12.95
N VAL A 278 -14.41 4.93 13.54
CA VAL A 278 -15.41 5.72 14.25
C VAL A 278 -14.94 5.93 15.68
N ARG A 279 -14.78 7.19 16.09
CA ARG A 279 -14.45 7.56 17.46
C ARG A 279 -15.31 8.72 17.89
N ASN A 280 -16.23 8.44 18.79
CA ASN A 280 -17.00 9.50 19.47
C ASN A 280 -16.06 10.23 20.43
N PRO A 281 -15.91 11.57 20.33
CA PRO A 281 -15.02 12.33 21.22
C PRO A 281 -15.42 12.25 22.71
N ASP A 282 -16.69 11.97 23.00
CA ASP A 282 -17.21 11.88 24.37
C ASP A 282 -17.10 10.45 24.96
N LYS A 283 -16.56 9.49 24.20
CA LYS A 283 -16.45 8.08 24.62
C LYS A 283 -15.08 7.51 24.29
N PRO A 284 -14.55 6.61 25.12
CA PRO A 284 -13.33 5.91 24.77
C PRO A 284 -13.54 5.08 23.49
N LEU A 285 -12.49 4.96 22.70
CA LEU A 285 -12.49 4.02 21.56
C LEU A 285 -12.73 2.60 22.07
N GLY A 286 -13.51 1.81 21.33
CA GLY A 286 -13.74 0.39 21.65
C GLY A 286 -12.43 -0.36 21.84
N ASN A 287 -12.36 -1.20 22.88
CA ASN A 287 -11.11 -1.84 23.27
C ASN A 287 -10.56 -2.74 22.15
N LEU A 288 -11.44 -3.42 21.41
CA LEU A 288 -11.04 -4.31 20.31
C LEU A 288 -10.44 -3.53 19.13
N GLU A 289 -11.07 -2.45 18.70
CA GLU A 289 -10.60 -1.56 17.65
C GLU A 289 -9.27 -0.91 18.04
N LYS A 290 -9.19 -0.42 19.27
CA LYS A 290 -8.00 0.22 19.83
C LYS A 290 -6.81 -0.73 19.81
N GLU A 291 -6.97 -1.94 20.33
CA GLU A 291 -5.89 -2.92 20.42
C GLU A 291 -5.47 -3.44 19.04
N PHE A 292 -6.42 -3.62 18.11
CA PHE A 292 -6.07 -3.95 16.73
C PHE A 292 -5.23 -2.84 16.07
N LEU A 293 -5.61 -1.58 16.24
CA LEU A 293 -4.85 -0.46 15.67
C LEU A 293 -3.49 -0.28 16.35
N LYS A 294 -3.37 -0.54 17.65
CA LYS A 294 -2.07 -0.58 18.36
C LYS A 294 -1.19 -1.71 17.84
N PHE A 295 -1.76 -2.90 17.57
CA PHE A 295 -1.03 -3.99 16.94
C PHE A 295 -0.52 -3.60 15.55
N VAL A 296 -1.35 -2.98 14.72
CA VAL A 296 -0.95 -2.48 13.38
C VAL A 296 0.23 -1.51 13.46
N LEU A 297 0.25 -0.63 14.46
CA LEU A 297 1.33 0.35 14.68
C LEU A 297 2.56 -0.23 15.36
N SER A 298 2.48 -1.44 15.93
CA SER A 298 3.61 -2.08 16.59
C SER A 298 4.69 -2.53 15.61
N LYS A 299 5.84 -2.90 16.15
CA LYS A 299 6.94 -3.52 15.39
C LYS A 299 6.45 -4.74 14.60
N GLU A 300 5.64 -5.61 15.20
CA GLU A 300 5.07 -6.80 14.56
C GLU A 300 4.15 -6.42 13.39
N GLY A 301 3.27 -5.45 13.60
CA GLY A 301 2.37 -4.94 12.56
C GLY A 301 3.13 -4.27 11.40
N GLN A 302 4.16 -3.50 11.71
CA GLN A 302 4.97 -2.83 10.68
C GLN A 302 5.87 -3.83 9.91
N ASN A 303 6.31 -4.91 10.53
CA ASN A 303 6.97 -6.02 9.83
C ASN A 303 6.03 -6.74 8.86
N ILE A 304 4.74 -6.81 9.15
CA ILE A 304 3.73 -7.33 8.21
C ILE A 304 3.61 -6.41 6.99
N ALA A 305 3.59 -5.09 7.18
CA ALA A 305 3.59 -4.15 6.06
C ALA A 305 4.81 -4.34 5.14
N ILE A 306 6.01 -4.53 5.71
CA ILE A 306 7.23 -4.84 4.95
C ILE A 306 7.10 -6.15 4.16
N LYS A 307 6.56 -7.20 4.78
CA LYS A 307 6.37 -8.50 4.11
C LYS A 307 5.39 -8.43 2.94
N ASP A 308 4.40 -7.54 3.01
CA ASP A 308 3.44 -7.26 1.93
C ASP A 308 4.03 -6.28 0.87
N GLY A 309 5.33 -5.95 0.97
CA GLY A 309 6.05 -5.12 -0.01
C GLY A 309 5.85 -3.61 0.17
N TYR A 310 5.22 -3.16 1.24
CA TYR A 310 5.09 -1.75 1.59
C TYR A 310 6.22 -1.27 2.49
N PHE A 311 6.21 -0.01 2.83
CA PHE A 311 7.20 0.58 3.72
C PHE A 311 6.61 0.83 5.11
N PRO A 312 7.39 0.55 6.18
CA PRO A 312 6.95 0.82 7.52
C PRO A 312 6.88 2.34 7.77
N LEU A 313 6.08 2.72 8.74
CA LEU A 313 6.06 4.08 9.27
C LEU A 313 7.39 4.41 9.95
N THR A 314 7.75 5.70 10.00
CA THR A 314 8.85 6.14 10.85
C THR A 314 8.47 6.02 12.33
N LYS A 315 9.47 6.02 13.22
CA LYS A 315 9.23 5.97 14.67
C LYS A 315 8.31 7.10 15.15
N GLU A 316 8.54 8.32 14.66
CA GLU A 316 7.74 9.49 14.99
C GLU A 316 6.27 9.35 14.56
N GLU A 317 6.03 8.75 13.39
CA GLU A 317 4.68 8.49 12.91
C GLU A 317 3.96 7.42 13.73
N VAL A 318 4.67 6.37 14.14
CA VAL A 318 4.15 5.33 15.04
C VAL A 318 3.81 5.92 16.41
N GLU A 319 4.74 6.66 17.02
CA GLU A 319 4.53 7.30 18.34
C GLU A 319 3.33 8.25 18.32
N LYS A 320 3.22 9.06 17.24
CA LYS A 320 2.06 9.92 17.04
C LYS A 320 0.75 9.11 16.92
N GLY A 321 0.74 8.07 16.11
CA GLY A 321 -0.46 7.23 15.96
C GLY A 321 -0.88 6.56 17.26
N LEU A 322 0.06 6.07 18.06
CA LEU A 322 -0.20 5.50 19.38
C LEU A 322 -0.76 6.55 20.34
N ALA A 323 -0.18 7.75 20.36
CA ALA A 323 -0.68 8.86 21.17
C ALA A 323 -2.11 9.27 20.77
N ASP A 324 -2.40 9.33 19.47
CA ASP A 324 -3.74 9.61 18.94
C ASP A 324 -4.77 8.55 19.38
N LEU A 325 -4.39 7.28 19.51
CA LEU A 325 -5.27 6.21 19.99
C LEU A 325 -5.52 6.28 21.51
N GLU A 326 -4.57 6.81 22.29
CA GLU A 326 -4.68 6.94 23.75
C GLU A 326 -5.30 8.28 24.19
N SER A 327 -5.33 9.31 23.33
CA SER A 327 -5.98 10.58 23.64
C SER A 327 -7.45 10.36 23.99
N LYS A 328 -8.01 11.17 24.95
CA LYS A 328 -9.44 11.11 25.33
C LYS A 328 -10.31 11.70 24.25
#